data_f8d3342ad3e460f3359efe61a05f870a
#
_entry.id   f8d3342ad3e460f3359efe61a05f870a
#
_cell.length_a   1.000
_cell.length_b   1.000
_cell.length_c   1.000
_cell.angle_alpha   90.00
_cell.angle_beta   90.00
_cell.angle_gamma   90.00
#
_symmetry.space_group_name_H-M   'P 1'
#
loop_
_entity.id
_entity.type
_entity.pdbx_description
1 polymer ?
#
loop_
_entity_poly.entity_id
_entity_poly.type
_entity_poly.pdbx_seq_one_letter_code
_entity_poly.pdbx_strand_id
1 'polypeptide(L)'
;MLDGRYIEAKMCPIGLASFLLGDKWIPLIIRDIALFDRRTFNHILNSNQEGISSGSLSSRLKQMLHLNLLHVGRSEEHVQKKLYYLTEAGISFVPILWKLAAWTQEFRNPSQDIVETVNRYSSDTATMDDFINTLRKIHIEKTIQPEPNWWV
;
A
#
# COMPACT_ATOMS: atom_id res chain seq x y z
N MET A 1 -1.17 3.73 18.42
CA MET A 1 -0.57 4.94 17.84
C MET A 1 0.93 4.88 18.03
N LEU A 2 1.71 4.87 16.97
CA LEU A 2 3.16 5.05 17.06
C LEU A 2 3.41 6.49 17.50
N ASP A 3 3.57 6.70 18.77
CA ASP A 3 4.03 7.94 19.33
C ASP A 3 5.57 7.97 19.16
N GLY A 4 6.17 9.16 19.04
CA GLY A 4 7.61 9.32 18.78
C GLY A 4 8.55 8.62 19.77
N ARG A 5 8.05 8.10 20.88
CA ARG A 5 8.79 7.32 21.87
C ARG A 5 9.26 5.95 21.34
N TYR A 6 8.62 5.41 20.32
CA TYR A 6 9.00 4.12 19.73
C TYR A 6 10.13 4.23 18.70
N ILE A 7 10.42 5.42 18.21
CA ILE A 7 11.47 5.64 17.20
C ILE A 7 12.87 5.65 17.85
N GLU A 8 12.96 6.02 19.13
CA GLU A 8 14.23 6.11 19.85
C GLU A 8 14.59 4.85 20.65
N ALA A 9 13.66 3.94 20.85
CA ALA A 9 13.94 2.69 21.54
C ALA A 9 14.75 1.75 20.64
N LYS A 10 15.76 1.07 21.18
CA LYS A 10 16.49 -0.03 20.53
C LYS A 10 15.55 -1.24 20.37
N MET A 11 14.52 -1.09 19.56
CA MET A 11 13.55 -2.15 19.31
C MET A 11 14.06 -3.10 18.23
N CYS A 12 13.72 -4.37 18.37
CA CYS A 12 13.87 -5.34 17.31
C CYS A 12 13.15 -4.86 16.03
N PRO A 13 13.76 -4.95 14.84
CA PRO A 13 13.11 -4.54 13.59
C PRO A 13 11.76 -5.22 13.35
N ILE A 14 11.60 -6.49 13.72
CA ILE A 14 10.31 -7.20 13.65
C ILE A 14 9.29 -6.55 14.60
N GLY A 15 9.71 -6.17 15.81
CA GLY A 15 8.86 -5.46 16.76
C GLY A 15 8.38 -4.13 16.20
N LEU A 16 9.24 -3.35 15.57
CA LEU A 16 8.84 -2.11 14.90
C LEU A 16 7.86 -2.37 13.73
N ALA A 17 8.15 -3.36 12.89
CA ALA A 17 7.29 -3.70 11.77
C ALA A 17 5.89 -4.16 12.23
N SER A 18 5.79 -4.80 13.41
CA SER A 18 4.52 -5.28 13.94
C SER A 18 3.48 -4.17 14.17
N PHE A 19 3.91 -2.94 14.43
CA PHE A 19 3.00 -1.80 14.55
C PHE A 19 2.30 -1.45 13.24
N LEU A 20 3.00 -1.60 12.10
CA LEU A 20 2.41 -1.40 10.77
C LEU A 20 1.56 -2.60 10.35
N LEU A 21 2.09 -3.80 10.54
CA LEU A 21 1.40 -5.06 10.18
C LEU A 21 0.22 -5.36 11.08
N GLY A 22 0.25 -4.94 12.35
CA GLY A 22 -0.85 -5.10 13.30
C GLY A 22 -1.98 -4.08 13.12
N ASP A 23 -1.76 -3.00 12.39
CA ASP A 23 -2.83 -2.09 12.00
C ASP A 23 -3.60 -2.69 10.81
N LYS A 24 -4.89 -2.92 10.99
CA LYS A 24 -5.72 -3.52 9.94
C LYS A 24 -5.72 -2.70 8.66
N TRP A 25 -5.74 -1.37 8.78
CA TRP A 25 -6.04 -0.49 7.65
C TRP A 25 -4.83 -0.06 6.84
N ILE A 26 -3.65 0.10 7.45
CA ILE A 26 -2.45 0.56 6.74
C ILE A 26 -2.08 -0.38 5.59
N PRO A 27 -1.96 -1.70 5.77
CA PRO A 27 -1.70 -2.62 4.66
C PRO A 27 -2.76 -2.57 3.56
N LEU A 28 -4.03 -2.45 3.93
CA LEU A 28 -5.13 -2.38 2.98
C LEU A 28 -5.15 -1.07 2.18
N ILE A 29 -4.82 0.06 2.80
CA ILE A 29 -4.71 1.34 2.10
C ILE A 29 -3.52 1.31 1.12
N ILE A 30 -2.37 0.74 1.51
CA ILE A 30 -1.23 0.54 0.60
C ILE A 30 -1.65 -0.31 -0.59
N ARG A 31 -2.34 -1.44 -0.37
CA ARG A 31 -2.91 -2.27 -1.43
C ARG A 31 -3.81 -1.48 -2.38
N ASP A 32 -4.74 -0.72 -1.82
CA ASP A 32 -5.72 0.05 -2.59
C ASP A 32 -5.04 1.10 -3.49
N ILE A 33 -4.02 1.76 -2.98
CA ILE A 33 -3.25 2.74 -3.75
C ILE A 33 -2.34 2.05 -4.78
N ALA A 34 -1.61 1.01 -4.38
CA ALA A 34 -0.62 0.34 -5.22
C ALA A 34 -1.25 -0.45 -6.38
N LEU A 35 -2.29 -1.24 -6.09
CA LEU A 35 -2.87 -2.16 -7.07
C LEU A 35 -4.04 -1.54 -7.83
N PHE A 36 -4.91 -0.82 -7.13
CA PHE A 36 -6.17 -0.34 -7.70
C PHE A 36 -6.15 1.15 -8.05
N ASP A 37 -5.02 1.82 -7.93
CA ASP A 37 -4.86 3.26 -8.20
C ASP A 37 -5.88 4.16 -7.48
N ARG A 38 -6.31 3.75 -6.29
CA ARG A 38 -7.26 4.50 -5.46
C ARG A 38 -6.50 5.56 -4.68
N ARG A 39 -6.28 6.72 -5.28
CA ARG A 39 -5.40 7.78 -4.74
C ARG A 39 -6.12 8.97 -4.11
N THR A 40 -7.44 8.97 -4.07
CA THR A 40 -8.20 10.02 -3.36
C THR A 40 -8.93 9.47 -2.16
N PHE A 41 -9.21 10.33 -1.17
CA PHE A 41 -9.97 9.96 0.02
C PHE A 41 -11.30 9.27 -0.35
N ASN A 42 -12.08 9.89 -1.22
CA ASN A 42 -13.38 9.35 -1.62
C ASN A 42 -13.26 8.04 -2.41
N HIS A 43 -12.23 7.90 -3.25
CA HIS A 43 -12.03 6.67 -4.00
C HIS A 43 -11.70 5.50 -3.06
N ILE A 44 -10.80 5.70 -2.09
CA ILE A 44 -10.51 4.68 -1.08
C ILE A 44 -11.74 4.37 -0.24
N LEU A 45 -12.42 5.41 0.28
CA LEU A 45 -13.58 5.25 1.14
C LEU A 45 -14.71 4.44 0.49
N ASN A 46 -15.02 4.76 -0.76
CA ASN A 46 -16.18 4.18 -1.46
C ASN A 46 -15.89 2.83 -2.10
N SER A 47 -14.61 2.49 -2.34
CA SER A 47 -14.22 1.28 -3.06
C SER A 47 -13.49 0.25 -2.19
N ASN A 48 -13.22 0.58 -0.92
CA ASN A 48 -12.58 -0.36 0.00
C ASN A 48 -13.53 -1.51 0.34
N GLN A 49 -13.09 -2.73 0.04
CA GLN A 49 -13.92 -3.94 0.20
C GLN A 49 -14.14 -4.33 1.66
N GLU A 50 -13.23 -3.95 2.54
CA GLU A 50 -13.28 -4.24 3.97
C GLU A 50 -14.09 -3.24 4.78
N GLY A 51 -14.66 -2.21 4.12
CA GLY A 51 -15.59 -1.28 4.71
C GLY A 51 -14.97 -0.29 5.70
N ILE A 52 -13.87 0.35 5.31
CA ILE A 52 -13.24 1.38 6.15
C ILE A 52 -14.18 2.57 6.39
N SER A 53 -14.29 3.03 7.64
CA SER A 53 -15.03 4.24 7.96
C SER A 53 -14.25 5.51 7.59
N SER A 54 -14.95 6.60 7.36
CA SER A 54 -14.33 7.91 7.06
C SER A 54 -13.38 8.38 8.17
N GLY A 55 -13.74 8.16 9.43
CA GLY A 55 -12.90 8.48 10.59
C GLY A 55 -11.62 7.64 10.63
N SER A 56 -11.74 6.33 10.42
CA SER A 56 -10.58 5.42 10.35
C SER A 56 -9.67 5.78 9.19
N LEU A 57 -10.22 6.02 8.00
CA LEU A 57 -9.45 6.42 6.83
C LEU A 57 -8.71 7.74 7.05
N SER A 58 -9.41 8.77 7.56
CA SER A 58 -8.79 10.07 7.86
C SER A 58 -7.63 9.93 8.84
N SER A 59 -7.82 9.18 9.93
CA SER A 59 -6.79 8.94 10.93
C SER A 59 -5.58 8.21 10.35
N ARG A 60 -5.80 7.16 9.54
CA ARG A 60 -4.72 6.36 8.96
C ARG A 60 -3.95 7.10 7.88
N LEU A 61 -4.62 7.86 7.02
CA LEU A 61 -3.92 8.68 6.03
C LEU A 61 -2.99 9.71 6.69
N LYS A 62 -3.43 10.37 7.77
CA LYS A 62 -2.58 11.27 8.56
C LYS A 62 -1.37 10.55 9.15
N GLN A 63 -1.59 9.38 9.73
CA GLN A 63 -0.51 8.55 10.29
C GLN A 63 0.48 8.11 9.21
N MET A 64 0.00 7.66 8.05
CA MET A 64 0.85 7.22 6.95
C MET A 64 1.68 8.38 6.35
N LEU A 65 1.14 9.59 6.30
CA LEU A 65 1.90 10.78 5.93
C LEU A 65 3.00 11.08 6.97
N HIS A 66 2.68 11.00 8.26
CA HIS A 66 3.65 11.21 9.34
C HIS A 66 4.77 10.15 9.33
N LEU A 67 4.43 8.90 9.03
CA LEU A 67 5.39 7.79 8.89
C LEU A 67 6.16 7.79 7.55
N ASN A 68 5.93 8.79 6.71
CA ASN A 68 6.54 8.89 5.39
C ASN A 68 6.28 7.66 4.48
N LEU A 69 5.13 7.02 4.63
CA LEU A 69 4.66 5.97 3.72
C LEU A 69 3.94 6.54 2.50
N LEU A 70 3.34 7.73 2.68
CA LEU A 70 2.63 8.48 1.65
C LEU A 70 3.16 9.90 1.55
N HIS A 71 2.97 10.50 0.38
CA HIS A 71 3.02 11.95 0.19
C HIS A 71 1.77 12.43 -0.55
N VAL A 72 1.46 13.73 -0.42
CA VAL A 72 0.32 14.35 -1.11
C VAL A 72 0.82 15.08 -2.34
N GLY A 73 0.18 14.79 -3.47
CA GLY A 73 0.26 15.60 -4.67
C GLY A 73 -1.09 16.25 -4.99
N ARG A 74 -1.11 17.08 -6.03
CA ARG A 74 -2.31 17.71 -6.55
C ARG A 74 -2.55 17.20 -7.97
N SER A 75 -3.81 17.04 -8.35
CA SER A 75 -4.17 16.78 -9.73
C SER A 75 -3.94 18.04 -10.58
N GLU A 76 -3.35 17.90 -11.76
CA GLU A 76 -3.23 19.00 -12.71
C GLU A 76 -4.60 19.49 -13.18
N GLU A 77 -5.57 18.58 -13.29
CA GLU A 77 -6.95 18.89 -13.73
C GLU A 77 -7.80 19.53 -12.62
N HIS A 78 -7.50 19.24 -11.35
CA HIS A 78 -8.27 19.72 -10.21
C HIS A 78 -7.34 20.13 -9.05
N VAL A 79 -6.93 21.39 -9.01
CA VAL A 79 -6.00 21.96 -8.00
C VAL A 79 -6.45 21.72 -6.55
N GLN A 80 -7.74 21.51 -6.29
CA GLN A 80 -8.27 21.25 -4.96
C GLN A 80 -8.27 19.77 -4.56
N LYS A 81 -8.05 18.85 -5.51
CA LYS A 81 -8.13 17.41 -5.27
C LYS A 81 -6.79 16.87 -4.79
N LYS A 82 -6.74 16.44 -3.53
CA LYS A 82 -5.56 15.77 -2.96
C LYS A 82 -5.43 14.37 -3.54
N LEU A 83 -4.25 14.05 -4.06
CA LEU A 83 -3.86 12.73 -4.48
C LEU A 83 -2.81 12.17 -3.53
N TYR A 84 -3.04 10.96 -3.04
CA TYR A 84 -2.09 10.23 -2.22
C TYR A 84 -1.20 9.35 -3.08
N TYR A 85 0.10 9.51 -2.93
CA TYR A 85 1.13 8.74 -3.62
C TYR A 85 1.96 7.98 -2.60
N LEU A 86 2.40 6.78 -2.97
CA LEU A 86 3.36 6.04 -2.18
C LEU A 86 4.74 6.71 -2.26
N THR A 87 5.43 6.76 -1.13
CA THR A 87 6.86 7.06 -1.08
C THR A 87 7.66 5.81 -1.41
N GLU A 88 9.00 5.90 -1.49
CA GLU A 88 9.85 4.73 -1.61
C GLU A 88 9.64 3.73 -0.46
N ALA A 89 9.43 4.22 0.77
CA ALA A 89 9.09 3.38 1.92
C ALA A 89 7.73 2.68 1.75
N GLY A 90 6.72 3.39 1.23
CA GLY A 90 5.42 2.80 0.92
C GLY A 90 5.48 1.77 -0.19
N ILE A 91 6.22 2.04 -1.25
CA ILE A 91 6.43 1.11 -2.38
C ILE A 91 7.14 -0.16 -1.91
N SER A 92 8.22 -0.03 -1.12
CA SER A 92 8.99 -1.16 -0.61
C SER A 92 8.22 -2.05 0.37
N PHE A 93 7.08 -1.59 0.88
CA PHE A 93 6.18 -2.40 1.70
C PHE A 93 5.35 -3.39 0.87
N VAL A 94 5.12 -3.11 -0.41
CA VAL A 94 4.25 -3.93 -1.28
C VAL A 94 4.76 -5.37 -1.46
N PRO A 95 6.06 -5.65 -1.65
CA PRO A 95 6.58 -7.02 -1.68
C PRO A 95 6.25 -7.83 -0.41
N ILE A 96 6.21 -7.18 0.74
CA ILE A 96 5.82 -7.81 2.01
C ILE A 96 4.36 -8.27 1.94
N LEU A 97 3.48 -7.46 1.38
CA LEU A 97 2.07 -7.83 1.18
C LEU A 97 1.92 -9.05 0.28
N TRP A 98 2.70 -9.15 -0.81
CA TRP A 98 2.69 -10.33 -1.69
C TRP A 98 3.20 -11.59 -0.96
N LYS A 99 4.22 -11.48 -0.11
CA LYS A 99 4.68 -12.60 0.73
C LYS A 99 3.63 -13.03 1.75
N LEU A 100 2.94 -12.08 2.37
CA LEU A 100 1.82 -12.38 3.28
C LEU A 100 0.66 -13.04 2.53
N ALA A 101 0.35 -12.59 1.31
CA ALA A 101 -0.66 -13.20 0.46
C ALA A 101 -0.30 -14.66 0.12
N ALA A 102 0.95 -14.94 -0.23
CA ALA A 102 1.45 -16.30 -0.48
C ALA A 102 1.31 -17.19 0.76
N TRP A 103 1.71 -16.70 1.92
CA TRP A 103 1.51 -17.41 3.19
C TRP A 103 0.03 -17.71 3.46
N THR A 104 -0.85 -16.72 3.18
CA THR A 104 -2.30 -16.90 3.34
C THR A 104 -2.85 -17.97 2.41
N GLN A 105 -2.37 -18.06 1.17
CA GLN A 105 -2.77 -19.12 0.23
C GLN A 105 -2.39 -20.51 0.73
N GLU A 106 -1.22 -20.66 1.32
CA GLU A 106 -0.73 -21.94 1.81
C GLU A 106 -1.46 -22.43 3.06
N PHE A 107 -1.75 -21.54 4.02
CA PHE A 107 -2.21 -21.90 5.35
C PHE A 107 -3.66 -21.49 5.66
N ARG A 108 -4.33 -20.84 4.72
CA ARG A 108 -5.73 -20.42 4.84
C ARG A 108 -6.44 -20.78 3.54
N ASN A 109 -7.70 -20.44 3.43
CA ASN A 109 -8.48 -20.70 2.22
C ASN A 109 -9.05 -19.39 1.66
N PRO A 110 -8.24 -18.54 1.07
CA PRO A 110 -8.69 -17.29 0.47
C PRO A 110 -9.36 -17.55 -0.89
N SER A 111 -9.90 -16.48 -1.51
CA SER A 111 -10.38 -16.53 -2.89
C SER A 111 -9.27 -17.01 -3.83
N GLN A 112 -9.66 -17.83 -4.80
CA GLN A 112 -8.73 -18.42 -5.78
C GLN A 112 -8.46 -17.50 -6.98
N ASP A 113 -9.14 -16.37 -7.08
CA ASP A 113 -9.13 -15.51 -8.26
C ASP A 113 -7.76 -14.94 -8.62
N ILE A 114 -6.86 -14.80 -7.63
CA ILE A 114 -5.54 -14.21 -7.82
C ILE A 114 -4.36 -15.12 -7.44
N VAL A 115 -4.61 -16.44 -7.32
CA VAL A 115 -3.58 -17.41 -6.92
C VAL A 115 -2.35 -17.35 -7.83
N GLU A 116 -2.56 -17.35 -9.15
CA GLU A 116 -1.46 -17.29 -10.11
C GLU A 116 -0.68 -15.98 -10.00
N THR A 117 -1.36 -14.87 -9.82
CA THR A 117 -0.75 -13.55 -9.64
C THR A 117 0.08 -13.49 -8.36
N VAL A 118 -0.46 -13.99 -7.24
CA VAL A 118 0.29 -14.09 -5.97
C VAL A 118 1.53 -14.94 -6.13
N ASN A 119 1.43 -16.11 -6.77
CA ASN A 119 2.56 -17.00 -7.00
C ASN A 119 3.65 -16.33 -7.85
N ARG A 120 3.25 -15.63 -8.92
CA ARG A 120 4.17 -14.90 -9.80
C ARG A 120 4.97 -13.84 -9.02
N TYR A 121 4.29 -12.96 -8.28
CA TYR A 121 4.96 -11.88 -7.53
C TYR A 121 5.68 -12.35 -6.27
N SER A 122 5.30 -13.47 -5.68
CA SER A 122 5.96 -13.97 -4.47
C SER A 122 7.18 -14.83 -4.74
N SER A 123 7.31 -15.43 -5.92
CA SER A 123 8.35 -16.40 -6.25
C SER A 123 9.41 -15.90 -7.24
N ASP A 124 9.05 -14.94 -8.12
CA ASP A 124 9.97 -14.43 -9.15
C ASP A 124 10.47 -13.03 -8.82
N THR A 125 11.76 -12.92 -8.52
CA THR A 125 12.41 -11.65 -8.16
C THR A 125 12.40 -10.66 -9.33
N ALA A 126 12.64 -11.11 -10.57
CA ALA A 126 12.67 -10.22 -11.73
C ALA A 126 11.28 -9.59 -11.97
N THR A 127 10.22 -10.38 -11.88
CA THR A 127 8.84 -9.90 -11.99
C THR A 127 8.51 -8.90 -10.86
N MET A 128 8.97 -9.16 -9.64
CA MET A 128 8.78 -8.22 -8.53
C MET A 128 9.54 -6.92 -8.76
N ASP A 129 10.76 -6.97 -9.26
CA ASP A 129 11.56 -5.78 -9.54
C ASP A 129 10.90 -4.90 -10.62
N ASP A 130 10.37 -5.51 -11.68
CA ASP A 130 9.61 -4.80 -12.72
C ASP A 130 8.34 -4.16 -12.17
N PHE A 131 7.64 -4.86 -11.28
CA PHE A 131 6.47 -4.33 -10.59
C PHE A 131 6.83 -3.11 -9.74
N ILE A 132 7.88 -3.18 -8.93
CA ILE A 132 8.36 -2.08 -8.10
C ILE A 132 8.80 -0.89 -8.96
N ASN A 133 9.50 -1.12 -10.07
CA ASN A 133 9.90 -0.07 -11.00
C ASN A 133 8.66 0.61 -11.63
N THR A 134 7.61 -0.14 -11.92
CA THR A 134 6.35 0.43 -12.41
C THR A 134 5.70 1.31 -11.34
N LEU A 135 5.65 0.87 -10.08
CA LEU A 135 5.16 1.71 -8.98
C LEU A 135 5.97 3.00 -8.80
N ARG A 136 7.29 2.95 -8.97
CA ARG A 136 8.13 4.16 -8.94
C ARG A 136 7.77 5.14 -10.06
N LYS A 137 7.56 4.65 -11.27
CA LYS A 137 7.10 5.50 -12.40
C LYS A 137 5.74 6.15 -12.13
N ILE A 138 4.82 5.44 -11.47
CA ILE A 138 3.50 5.96 -11.12
C ILE A 138 3.58 6.98 -9.98
N HIS A 139 4.29 6.65 -8.90
CA HIS A 139 4.18 7.37 -7.63
C HIS A 139 5.30 8.38 -7.36
N ILE A 140 6.50 8.12 -7.85
CA ILE A 140 7.68 8.96 -7.62
C ILE A 140 7.93 9.86 -8.84
N GLU A 141 8.13 9.25 -10.00
CA GLU A 141 8.43 9.95 -11.25
C GLU A 141 7.19 10.59 -11.86
N LYS A 142 6.01 9.99 -11.64
CA LYS A 142 4.72 10.43 -12.20
C LYS A 142 4.71 10.50 -13.72
N THR A 143 5.42 9.57 -14.35
CA THR A 143 5.61 9.51 -15.80
C THR A 143 4.57 8.67 -16.53
N ILE A 144 3.87 7.79 -15.79
CA ILE A 144 2.82 6.93 -16.35
C ILE A 144 1.57 6.95 -15.48
N GLN A 145 0.43 6.68 -16.11
CA GLN A 145 -0.84 6.37 -15.45
C GLN A 145 -1.10 4.87 -15.62
N PRO A 146 -1.43 4.13 -14.56
CA PRO A 146 -1.67 2.71 -14.66
C PRO A 146 -3.00 2.43 -15.36
N GLU A 147 -3.00 1.44 -16.25
CA GLU A 147 -4.24 0.87 -16.78
C GLU A 147 -4.97 0.05 -15.71
N PRO A 148 -6.31 -0.09 -15.81
CA PRO A 148 -7.05 -0.96 -14.90
C PRO A 148 -6.47 -2.38 -14.87
N ASN A 149 -6.29 -2.94 -13.70
CA ASN A 149 -5.72 -4.29 -13.50
C ASN A 149 -4.32 -4.50 -14.10
N TRP A 150 -3.51 -3.45 -14.21
CA TRP A 150 -2.15 -3.49 -14.77
C TRP A 150 -1.21 -4.50 -14.09
N TRP A 151 -1.56 -4.92 -12.89
CA TRP A 151 -0.79 -5.84 -12.04
C TRP A 151 -1.21 -7.32 -12.18
N VAL A 152 -2.28 -7.63 -12.92
CA VAL A 152 -2.79 -9.00 -13.12
C VAL A 152 -1.99 -9.79 -14.16
#